data_ff2f37e8e393e142c7db5c7c54e479d8
#
_entry.id   ff2f37e8e393e142c7db5c7c54e479d8
#
_cell.length_a   1.000
_cell.length_b   1.000
_cell.length_c   1.000
_cell.angle_alpha   90.00
_cell.angle_beta   90.00
_cell.angle_gamma   90.00
#
_symmetry.space_group_name_H-M   'P 1'
#
loop_
_entity.id
_entity.type
_entity.pdbx_description
1 polymer ?
#
loop_
_entity_poly.entity_id
_entity_poly.type
_entity_poly.pdbx_seq_one_letter_code
_entity_poly.pdbx_strand_id
1 'polypeptide(L)'
;MVLKRLIGLVFAGALAFSAMAAEIVVKLAPPKIVVEKRGTPPSRQHVWIQGYHNWDGQKYVWTAGRWEVPPQGHSKWVAHRWVKKNGGYVMVDGHWQ
;
A
#
# COMPACT_ATOMS: atom_id res chain seq x y z
N MET A 1 8.47 12.40 -46.87
CA MET A 1 9.61 12.46 -46.20
C MET A 1 9.56 13.17 -44.94
N VAL A 2 9.20 14.36 -44.94
CA VAL A 2 9.15 15.16 -43.79
C VAL A 2 8.16 14.70 -42.78
N LEU A 3 7.20 14.02 -43.22
CA LEU A 3 6.14 13.60 -42.31
C LEU A 3 6.56 12.73 -41.18
N LYS A 4 7.51 11.95 -41.40
CA LYS A 4 7.89 11.00 -40.42
C LYS A 4 8.27 11.60 -39.13
N ARG A 5 8.85 12.76 -39.17
CA ARG A 5 9.29 13.31 -37.94
C ARG A 5 8.21 13.70 -37.04
N LEU A 6 7.14 14.09 -37.59
CA LEU A 6 6.06 14.56 -36.76
C LEU A 6 5.51 13.51 -35.89
N ILE A 7 5.57 12.34 -36.32
CA ILE A 7 5.02 11.26 -35.56
C ILE A 7 5.71 11.07 -34.27
N GLY A 8 6.97 11.25 -34.26
CA GLY A 8 7.69 11.02 -33.05
C GLY A 8 7.29 11.95 -31.94
N LEU A 9 6.86 13.12 -32.29
CA LEU A 9 6.52 14.03 -31.29
C LEU A 9 5.28 13.68 -30.54
N VAL A 10 4.37 13.16 -31.24
CA VAL A 10 3.14 12.81 -30.60
C VAL A 10 3.32 11.83 -29.53
N PHE A 11 4.29 10.98 -29.68
CA PHE A 11 4.52 10.01 -28.76
C PHE A 11 4.94 10.50 -27.48
N ALA A 12 5.79 11.46 -27.44
CA ALA A 12 6.30 11.98 -26.23
C ALA A 12 5.20 12.55 -25.38
N GLY A 13 4.24 13.12 -26.01
CA GLY A 13 3.20 13.72 -25.23
C GLY A 13 2.37 12.73 -24.48
N ALA A 14 2.24 11.59 -25.03
CA ALA A 14 1.37 10.61 -24.40
C ALA A 14 1.92 10.15 -23.09
N LEU A 15 3.20 10.21 -22.95
CA LEU A 15 3.77 9.70 -21.75
C LEU A 15 3.57 10.56 -20.55
N ALA A 16 3.27 11.78 -20.78
CA ALA A 16 3.14 12.68 -19.68
C ALA A 16 1.96 12.39 -18.82
N PHE A 17 1.26 11.40 -19.14
CA PHE A 17 0.08 11.12 -18.45
C PHE A 17 0.18 10.18 -17.41
N SER A 18 1.10 10.06 -16.67
CA SER A 18 1.13 9.19 -15.57
C SER A 18 0.21 9.73 -14.59
N ALA A 19 -0.86 9.26 -14.59
CA ALA A 19 -1.84 9.72 -13.74
C ALA A 19 -1.59 9.43 -12.31
N MET A 20 -1.98 10.29 -11.47
CA MET A 20 -2.02 10.01 -10.07
C MET A 20 -3.25 9.21 -9.80
N ALA A 21 -3.10 8.13 -9.12
CA ALA A 21 -4.21 7.34 -8.72
C ALA A 21 -5.09 8.13 -7.77
N ALA A 22 -6.37 8.07 -7.95
CA ALA A 22 -7.29 8.72 -7.06
C ALA A 22 -7.28 8.04 -5.70
N GLU A 23 -7.40 8.82 -4.67
CA GLU A 23 -7.45 8.30 -3.32
C GLU A 23 -8.80 7.63 -3.09
N ILE A 24 -8.79 6.45 -2.51
CA ILE A 24 -10.02 5.73 -2.21
C ILE A 24 -10.46 6.08 -0.81
N VAL A 25 -11.63 6.68 -0.70
CA VAL A 25 -12.19 7.05 0.59
C VAL A 25 -13.31 6.07 0.93
N VAL A 26 -13.17 5.37 2.06
CA VAL A 26 -14.16 4.41 2.50
C VAL A 26 -15.03 5.07 3.57
N LYS A 27 -16.33 5.04 3.39
CA LYS A 27 -17.25 5.70 4.32
C LYS A 27 -17.47 4.91 5.59
N LEU A 28 -17.34 3.61 5.52
CA LEU A 28 -17.57 2.75 6.66
C LEU A 28 -16.29 2.71 7.51
N ALA A 29 -16.43 2.86 8.82
CA ALA A 29 -15.28 2.83 9.70
C ALA A 29 -14.63 1.45 9.73
N PRO A 30 -13.30 1.39 9.72
CA PRO A 30 -12.62 0.10 9.77
C PRO A 30 -12.85 -0.58 11.12
N PRO A 31 -12.90 -1.91 11.13
CA PRO A 31 -13.02 -2.65 12.37
C PRO A 31 -11.74 -2.51 13.20
N LYS A 32 -11.82 -2.93 14.45
CA LYS A 32 -10.64 -2.94 15.31
C LYS A 32 -9.62 -3.94 14.77
N ILE A 33 -8.37 -3.64 15.01
CA ILE A 33 -7.29 -4.53 14.62
C ILE A 33 -7.43 -5.85 15.35
N VAL A 34 -7.24 -6.93 14.61
CA VAL A 34 -7.29 -8.27 15.19
C VAL A 34 -5.97 -8.53 15.93
N VAL A 35 -6.07 -8.98 17.16
CA VAL A 35 -4.89 -9.35 17.93
C VAL A 35 -4.49 -10.77 17.56
N GLU A 36 -3.33 -10.94 16.97
CA GLU A 36 -2.89 -12.25 16.51
C GLU A 36 -1.74 -12.76 17.36
N LYS A 37 -1.66 -14.07 17.50
CA LYS A 37 -0.50 -14.68 18.12
C LYS A 37 0.62 -14.71 17.09
N ARG A 38 1.73 -14.08 17.44
CA ARG A 38 2.86 -14.00 16.50
C ARG A 38 3.67 -15.27 16.39
N GLY A 39 3.64 -16.08 17.43
CA GLY A 39 4.49 -17.24 17.50
C GLY A 39 5.95 -16.86 17.69
N THR A 40 6.84 -17.81 17.44
CA THR A 40 8.26 -17.58 17.59
C THR A 40 8.85 -17.06 16.29
N PRO A 41 9.70 -16.02 16.33
CA PRO A 41 10.35 -15.55 15.10
C PRO A 41 11.18 -16.67 14.48
N PRO A 42 11.12 -16.86 13.17
CA PRO A 42 11.93 -17.89 12.51
C PRO A 42 13.43 -17.65 12.64
N SER A 43 13.85 -16.42 12.79
CA SER A 43 15.24 -16.06 13.05
C SER A 43 15.31 -14.70 13.73
N ARG A 44 16.51 -14.30 14.15
CA ARG A 44 16.71 -13.01 14.78
C ARG A 44 16.51 -11.85 13.83
N GLN A 45 16.62 -12.10 12.53
CA GLN A 45 16.44 -11.04 11.55
C GLN A 45 14.99 -10.80 11.18
N HIS A 46 14.11 -11.71 11.52
CA HIS A 46 12.70 -11.55 11.14
C HIS A 46 12.01 -10.46 11.95
N VAL A 47 11.21 -9.68 11.28
CA VAL A 47 10.41 -8.60 11.86
C VAL A 47 8.94 -8.95 11.66
N TRP A 48 8.13 -8.68 12.67
CA TRP A 48 6.70 -8.94 12.57
C TRP A 48 6.03 -7.86 11.72
N ILE A 49 5.33 -8.30 10.69
CA ILE A 49 4.52 -7.44 9.85
C ILE A 49 3.10 -7.55 10.37
N GLN A 50 2.62 -6.50 10.99
CA GLN A 50 1.29 -6.48 11.56
C GLN A 50 0.23 -6.68 10.49
N GLY A 51 -0.76 -7.50 10.76
CA GLY A 51 -1.91 -7.65 9.87
C GLY A 51 -2.75 -6.37 9.83
N TYR A 52 -3.62 -6.28 8.88
CA TYR A 52 -4.45 -5.10 8.71
C TYR A 52 -5.71 -5.43 7.91
N HIS A 53 -6.68 -4.54 7.99
CA HIS A 53 -7.90 -4.69 7.22
C HIS A 53 -7.73 -4.06 5.84
N ASN A 54 -8.03 -4.82 4.80
CA ASN A 54 -8.09 -4.31 3.44
C ASN A 54 -9.52 -3.98 3.09
N TRP A 55 -9.73 -3.07 2.18
CA TRP A 55 -11.05 -2.79 1.63
C TRP A 55 -11.12 -3.42 0.25
N ASP A 56 -12.06 -4.34 0.05
CA ASP A 56 -12.18 -5.06 -1.22
C ASP A 56 -13.15 -4.40 -2.19
N GLY A 57 -13.66 -3.23 -1.86
CA GLY A 57 -14.67 -2.52 -2.65
C GLY A 57 -16.05 -2.60 -2.03
N GLN A 58 -16.27 -3.53 -1.11
CA GLN A 58 -17.55 -3.73 -0.48
C GLN A 58 -17.45 -3.93 1.03
N LYS A 59 -16.40 -4.52 1.49
CA LYS A 59 -16.23 -4.81 2.91
C LYS A 59 -14.76 -4.83 3.29
N TYR A 60 -14.49 -4.76 4.58
CA TYR A 60 -13.15 -4.92 5.11
C TYR A 60 -12.81 -6.40 5.21
N VAL A 61 -11.60 -6.76 4.79
CA VAL A 61 -11.10 -8.13 4.84
C VAL A 61 -9.76 -8.11 5.57
N TRP A 62 -9.61 -8.97 6.55
CA TRP A 62 -8.38 -9.03 7.34
C TRP A 62 -7.28 -9.73 6.58
N THR A 63 -6.11 -9.09 6.50
CA THR A 63 -4.89 -9.70 6.00
C THR A 63 -4.04 -10.05 7.20
N ALA A 64 -3.74 -11.31 7.36
CA ALA A 64 -2.99 -11.79 8.53
C ALA A 64 -1.58 -11.24 8.56
N GLY A 65 -1.06 -11.05 9.75
CA GLY A 65 0.33 -10.67 9.94
C GLY A 65 1.26 -11.82 9.62
N ARG A 66 2.55 -11.52 9.51
CA ARG A 66 3.56 -12.52 9.16
C ARG A 66 4.94 -12.04 9.56
N TRP A 67 5.87 -12.97 9.59
CA TRP A 67 7.28 -12.65 9.82
C TRP A 67 7.98 -12.44 8.49
N GLU A 68 8.81 -11.41 8.39
CA GLU A 68 9.61 -11.16 7.20
C GLU A 68 11.00 -10.68 7.54
N VAL A 69 11.93 -10.94 6.66
CA VAL A 69 13.28 -10.39 6.80
C VAL A 69 13.28 -9.03 6.11
N PRO A 70 13.73 -7.96 6.78
CA PRO A 70 13.75 -6.63 6.17
C PRO A 70 14.65 -6.58 4.95
N PRO A 71 14.33 -5.74 3.98
CA PRO A 71 15.26 -5.49 2.88
C PRO A 71 16.54 -4.88 3.39
N GLN A 72 17.61 -5.05 2.63
CA GLN A 72 18.90 -4.52 3.03
C GLN A 72 18.82 -3.02 3.28
N GLY A 73 19.39 -2.59 4.39
CA GLY A 73 19.39 -1.18 4.75
C GLY A 73 18.20 -0.72 5.55
N HIS A 74 17.26 -1.64 5.84
CA HIS A 74 16.08 -1.31 6.63
C HIS A 74 15.96 -2.26 7.80
N SER A 75 15.31 -1.82 8.87
CA SER A 75 15.16 -2.65 10.07
C SER A 75 13.82 -2.53 10.74
N LYS A 76 12.98 -1.64 10.29
CA LYS A 76 11.69 -1.41 10.90
C LYS A 76 10.57 -1.46 9.90
N TRP A 77 9.46 -2.04 10.32
CA TRP A 77 8.24 -2.03 9.53
C TRP A 77 7.27 -1.02 10.12
N VAL A 78 6.79 -0.10 9.28
CA VAL A 78 5.72 0.83 9.65
C VAL A 78 4.42 0.23 9.13
N ALA A 79 3.50 -0.07 10.04
CA ALA A 79 2.30 -0.81 9.67
C ALA A 79 1.33 0.01 8.82
N HIS A 80 0.55 -0.70 8.00
CA HIS A 80 -0.58 -0.09 7.32
C HIS A 80 -1.57 0.43 8.34
N ARG A 81 -2.22 1.54 8.07
CA ARG A 81 -3.23 2.06 8.97
C ARG A 81 -4.29 2.85 8.23
N TRP A 82 -5.45 2.92 8.81
CA TRP A 82 -6.54 3.73 8.29
C TRP A 82 -6.58 5.06 9.04
N VAL A 83 -6.76 6.15 8.31
CA VAL A 83 -6.87 7.47 8.92
C VAL A 83 -8.14 8.14 8.44
N LYS A 84 -8.71 8.99 9.29
CA LYS A 84 -9.87 9.79 8.90
C LYS A 84 -9.43 10.89 7.96
N LYS A 85 -10.09 10.97 6.83
CA LYS A 85 -9.74 11.97 5.83
C LYS A 85 -10.87 12.11 4.82
N ASN A 86 -11.14 13.33 4.39
CA ASN A 86 -12.12 13.59 3.34
C ASN A 86 -13.50 12.99 3.59
N GLY A 87 -13.94 13.03 4.82
CA GLY A 87 -15.29 12.55 5.17
C GLY A 87 -15.41 11.04 5.28
N GLY A 88 -14.32 10.33 5.32
CA GLY A 88 -14.33 8.87 5.47
C GLY A 88 -12.99 8.39 6.01
N TYR A 89 -12.53 7.26 5.49
CA TYR A 89 -11.29 6.64 5.94
C TYR A 89 -10.42 6.29 4.74
N VAL A 90 -9.12 6.53 4.87
CA VAL A 90 -8.16 6.30 3.81
C VAL A 90 -7.03 5.46 4.34
N MET A 91 -6.59 4.48 3.55
CA MET A 91 -5.47 3.63 3.93
C MET A 91 -4.15 4.36 3.71
N VAL A 92 -3.30 4.32 4.72
CA VAL A 92 -1.91 4.74 4.60
C VAL A 92 -1.09 3.46 4.56
N ASP A 93 -0.43 3.24 3.43
CA ASP A 93 0.30 2.00 3.24
C ASP A 93 1.49 1.89 4.18
N GLY A 94 1.74 0.68 4.62
CA GLY A 94 2.91 0.39 5.41
C GLY A 94 4.17 0.42 4.55
N HIS A 95 5.30 0.52 5.20
CA HIS A 95 6.57 0.55 4.49
C HIS A 95 7.73 0.18 5.40
N TRP A 96 8.83 -0.19 4.79
CA TRP A 96 10.06 -0.43 5.52
C TRP A 96 10.80 0.89 5.76
N GLN A 97 11.36 1.00 6.94
CA GLN A 97 12.06 2.21 7.36
C GLN A 97 13.49 1.87 7.80
#